data_2599cca8e57d55e3d41ebddb68f65068
#
_entry.id   2599cca8e57d55e3d41ebddb68f65068
#
_cell.length_a   1.000
_cell.length_b   1.000
_cell.length_c   1.000
_cell.angle_alpha   90.00
_cell.angle_beta   90.00
_cell.angle_gamma   90.00
#
_symmetry.space_group_name_H-M   'P 1'
#
loop_
_entity.id
_entity.type
_entity.pdbx_description
1 polymer ?
#
loop_
_entity_poly.entity_id
_entity_poly.type
_entity_poly.pdbx_seq_one_letter_code
_entity_poly.pdbx_strand_id
1 'polypeptide(L)'
;MVRKGLIGVIVAMSLAAGTVAAAADYVVARSNVATIGKGTQFAAGASVPLEEGQILTLVSSGGEVMVLRGAAGGVRLPALAGGAQTASVAALTALVNRPPPRRSFGAMRGKETCPAIETLTTMESILAASAAEGCGTLARDALERYIVAREAAAAPAAASGSAAKP
;
A
#
# COMPACT_ATOMS: atom_id res chain seq x y z
N MET A 1 -9.21 71.56 20.86
CA MET A 1 -9.83 70.59 19.93
C MET A 1 -8.96 69.34 19.90
N VAL A 2 -9.35 68.26 20.60
CA VAL A 2 -8.58 67.02 20.80
C VAL A 2 -9.24 65.98 19.98
N ARG A 3 -8.54 65.44 18.92
CA ARG A 3 -8.95 64.28 18.11
C ARG A 3 -8.43 63.03 18.78
N LYS A 4 -9.31 62.24 19.36
CA LYS A 4 -9.04 60.87 19.84
C LYS A 4 -8.95 59.92 18.66
N GLY A 5 -7.74 59.36 18.40
CA GLY A 5 -7.49 58.29 17.45
C GLY A 5 -7.92 56.95 18.07
N LEU A 6 -8.83 56.26 17.39
CA LEU A 6 -9.29 54.91 17.73
C LEU A 6 -8.33 53.90 17.10
N ILE A 7 -7.51 53.25 17.93
CA ILE A 7 -6.61 52.14 17.47
C ILE A 7 -7.44 50.87 17.46
N GLY A 8 -7.81 50.44 16.26
CA GLY A 8 -8.45 49.13 16.04
C GLY A 8 -7.43 48.02 16.12
N VAL A 9 -7.51 47.19 17.15
CA VAL A 9 -6.74 45.94 17.26
C VAL A 9 -7.40 44.87 16.37
N ILE A 10 -6.78 44.56 15.25
CA ILE A 10 -7.17 43.41 14.38
C ILE A 10 -6.53 42.18 14.99
N VAL A 11 -7.31 41.36 15.69
CA VAL A 11 -6.93 40.00 16.11
C VAL A 11 -7.01 39.09 14.90
N ALA A 12 -5.87 38.81 14.28
CA ALA A 12 -5.76 37.81 13.23
C ALA A 12 -5.88 36.40 13.86
N MET A 13 -7.05 35.80 13.75
CA MET A 13 -7.32 34.43 14.12
C MET A 13 -6.69 33.52 13.06
N SER A 14 -5.46 33.03 13.30
CA SER A 14 -4.80 32.02 12.48
C SER A 14 -5.52 30.68 12.66
N LEU A 15 -6.38 30.29 11.71
CA LEU A 15 -6.88 28.93 11.61
C LEU A 15 -5.70 28.03 11.23
N ALA A 16 -5.11 27.36 12.21
CA ALA A 16 -4.23 26.22 11.96
C ALA A 16 -5.10 25.09 11.36
N ALA A 17 -5.13 25.00 10.02
CA ALA A 17 -5.67 23.85 9.32
C ALA A 17 -4.77 22.66 9.68
N GLY A 18 -5.11 21.94 10.74
CA GLY A 18 -4.50 20.66 11.08
C GLY A 18 -4.74 19.71 9.91
N THR A 19 -3.71 19.42 9.14
CA THR A 19 -3.73 18.33 8.18
C THR A 19 -3.89 17.03 8.95
N VAL A 20 -5.12 16.51 9.00
CA VAL A 20 -5.37 15.14 9.46
C VAL A 20 -4.60 14.27 8.51
N ALA A 21 -3.47 13.70 8.97
CA ALA A 21 -2.74 12.70 8.21
C ALA A 21 -3.72 11.53 7.98
N ALA A 22 -4.25 11.43 6.77
CA ALA A 22 -5.10 10.31 6.40
C ALA A 22 -4.29 9.03 6.59
N ALA A 23 -4.80 8.11 7.41
CA ALA A 23 -4.15 6.83 7.61
C ALA A 23 -3.99 6.16 6.23
N ALA A 24 -2.81 5.67 5.95
CA ALA A 24 -2.57 4.91 4.73
C ALA A 24 -3.22 3.53 4.87
N ASP A 25 -3.94 3.11 3.84
CA ASP A 25 -4.69 1.86 3.83
C ASP A 25 -4.16 0.88 2.79
N TYR A 26 -3.49 1.39 1.77
CA TYR A 26 -2.97 0.64 0.63
C TYR A 26 -1.49 0.91 0.43
N VAL A 27 -0.76 -0.12 0.03
CA VAL A 27 0.67 -0.05 -0.33
C VAL A 27 0.85 -0.56 -1.77
N VAL A 28 1.61 0.18 -2.58
CA VAL A 28 1.95 -0.22 -3.94
C VAL A 28 2.94 -1.39 -3.90
N ALA A 29 2.52 -2.55 -4.36
CA ALA A 29 3.38 -3.72 -4.51
C ALA A 29 4.09 -3.76 -5.87
N ARG A 30 3.38 -3.39 -6.94
CA ARG A 30 3.90 -3.31 -8.30
C ARG A 30 3.35 -2.10 -9.02
N SER A 31 4.17 -1.48 -9.89
CA SER A 31 3.78 -0.33 -10.70
C SER A 31 4.56 -0.33 -12.02
N ASN A 32 3.89 0.02 -13.11
CA ASN A 32 4.53 0.43 -14.36
C ASN A 32 4.52 1.95 -14.57
N VAL A 33 4.08 2.70 -13.55
CA VAL A 33 4.00 4.16 -13.56
C VAL A 33 5.30 4.73 -13.00
N ALA A 34 6.01 5.54 -13.78
CA ALA A 34 7.34 6.07 -13.39
C ALA A 34 7.29 6.95 -12.13
N THR A 35 6.18 7.66 -11.91
CA THR A 35 5.98 8.57 -10.77
C THR A 35 5.45 7.90 -9.51
N ILE A 36 4.97 6.65 -9.60
CA ILE A 36 4.41 5.89 -8.48
C ILE A 36 5.24 4.64 -8.26
N GLY A 37 6.16 4.70 -7.31
CA GLY A 37 7.08 3.59 -7.00
C GLY A 37 6.46 2.54 -6.06
N LYS A 38 7.14 1.39 -5.95
CA LYS A 38 6.86 0.39 -4.91
C LYS A 38 6.94 1.02 -3.53
N GLY A 39 6.05 0.59 -2.63
CA GLY A 39 5.99 1.11 -1.27
C GLY A 39 5.28 2.46 -1.13
N THR A 40 4.85 3.10 -2.23
CA THR A 40 3.98 4.29 -2.15
C THR A 40 2.69 3.91 -1.43
N GLN A 41 2.23 4.79 -0.56
CA GLN A 41 1.05 4.55 0.27
C GLN A 41 -0.10 5.44 -0.19
N PHE A 42 -1.30 4.90 -0.16
CA PHE A 42 -2.54 5.62 -0.46
C PHE A 42 -3.57 5.40 0.64
N ALA A 43 -4.35 6.43 0.93
CA ALA A 43 -5.52 6.31 1.80
C ALA A 43 -6.71 5.70 1.04
N ALA A 44 -7.61 5.05 1.75
CA ALA A 44 -8.90 4.62 1.21
C ALA A 44 -9.67 5.82 0.65
N GLY A 45 -10.34 5.64 -0.48
CA GLY A 45 -11.05 6.70 -1.18
C GLY A 45 -10.18 7.71 -1.93
N ALA A 46 -8.86 7.59 -1.88
CA ALA A 46 -7.97 8.46 -2.64
C ALA A 46 -8.16 8.27 -4.15
N SER A 47 -7.96 9.35 -4.91
CA SER A 47 -7.94 9.30 -6.37
C SER A 47 -6.49 9.13 -6.83
N VAL A 48 -6.24 8.09 -7.61
CA VAL A 48 -4.91 7.80 -8.18
C VAL A 48 -4.93 8.20 -9.65
N PRO A 49 -4.09 9.14 -10.08
CA PRO A 49 -4.00 9.54 -11.49
C PRO A 49 -3.28 8.42 -12.25
N LEU A 50 -4.03 7.63 -12.98
CA LEU A 50 -3.52 6.58 -13.85
C LEU A 50 -4.00 6.85 -15.28
N GLU A 51 -3.06 6.91 -16.21
CA GLU A 51 -3.34 7.03 -17.63
C GLU A 51 -3.69 5.66 -18.25
N GLU A 52 -4.28 5.67 -19.42
CA GLU A 52 -4.58 4.44 -20.14
C GLU A 52 -3.31 3.61 -20.39
N GLY A 53 -3.39 2.30 -20.15
CA GLY A 53 -2.25 1.38 -20.22
C GLY A 53 -1.37 1.33 -18.96
N GLN A 54 -1.57 2.22 -18.01
CA GLN A 54 -0.89 2.14 -16.71
C GLN A 54 -1.56 1.11 -15.81
N ILE A 55 -0.74 0.38 -15.07
CA ILE A 55 -1.20 -0.69 -14.17
C ILE A 55 -0.51 -0.53 -12.82
N LEU A 56 -1.28 -0.67 -11.76
CA LEU A 56 -0.84 -0.57 -10.39
C LEU A 56 -1.40 -1.75 -9.59
N THR A 57 -0.55 -2.53 -8.95
CA THR A 57 -0.97 -3.55 -8.00
C THR A 57 -0.81 -3.01 -6.59
N LEU A 58 -1.91 -2.95 -5.87
CA LEU A 58 -2.00 -2.50 -4.49
C LEU A 58 -2.29 -3.67 -3.57
N VAL A 59 -1.77 -3.58 -2.35
CA VAL A 59 -2.11 -4.48 -1.26
C VAL A 59 -2.67 -3.64 -0.12
N SER A 60 -3.85 -4.00 0.37
CA SER A 60 -4.45 -3.34 1.53
C SER A 60 -3.84 -3.83 2.84
N SER A 61 -4.05 -3.07 3.92
CA SER A 61 -3.68 -3.47 5.28
C SER A 61 -4.34 -4.78 5.73
N GLY A 62 -5.49 -5.13 5.15
CA GLY A 62 -6.19 -6.39 5.38
C GLY A 62 -5.73 -7.56 4.49
N GLY A 63 -4.72 -7.34 3.61
CA GLY A 63 -4.19 -8.37 2.71
C GLY A 63 -4.99 -8.54 1.41
N GLU A 64 -5.95 -7.65 1.12
CA GLU A 64 -6.62 -7.65 -0.17
C GLU A 64 -5.67 -7.15 -1.26
N VAL A 65 -5.57 -7.87 -2.37
CA VAL A 65 -4.77 -7.48 -3.53
C VAL A 65 -5.69 -6.95 -4.61
N MET A 66 -5.38 -5.77 -5.10
CA MET A 66 -6.16 -5.08 -6.13
C MET A 66 -5.26 -4.65 -7.28
N VAL A 67 -5.72 -4.92 -8.51
CA VAL A 67 -5.06 -4.45 -9.73
C VAL A 67 -5.87 -3.31 -10.31
N LEU A 68 -5.30 -2.11 -10.27
CA LEU A 68 -5.87 -0.92 -10.92
C LEU A 68 -5.35 -0.82 -12.34
N ARG A 69 -6.26 -0.55 -13.26
CA ARG A 69 -5.94 -0.22 -14.65
C ARG A 69 -6.30 1.23 -14.89
N GLY A 70 -5.41 1.98 -15.49
CA GLY A 70 -5.63 3.38 -15.80
C GLY A 70 -6.81 3.57 -16.73
N ALA A 71 -7.57 4.64 -16.45
CA ALA A 71 -8.72 5.10 -17.24
C ALA A 71 -8.71 6.62 -17.30
N ALA A 72 -9.40 7.18 -18.29
CA ALA A 72 -9.58 8.62 -18.41
C ALA A 72 -10.21 9.18 -17.12
N GLY A 73 -9.53 10.15 -16.49
CA GLY A 73 -9.98 10.77 -15.23
C GLY A 73 -9.43 10.15 -13.95
N GLY A 74 -8.56 9.14 -14.05
CA GLY A 74 -7.97 8.46 -12.89
C GLY A 74 -8.87 7.41 -12.27
N VAL A 75 -8.37 6.70 -11.27
CA VAL A 75 -9.08 5.62 -10.57
C VAL A 75 -9.21 5.96 -9.10
N ARG A 76 -10.42 5.85 -8.55
CA ARG A 76 -10.67 6.05 -7.12
C ARG A 76 -10.54 4.73 -6.37
N LEU A 77 -9.78 4.74 -5.28
CA LEU A 77 -9.64 3.59 -4.39
C LEU A 77 -10.92 3.36 -3.60
N PRO A 78 -11.34 2.12 -3.39
CA PRO A 78 -12.48 1.82 -2.53
C PRO A 78 -12.18 2.20 -1.07
N ALA A 79 -13.25 2.43 -0.32
CA ALA A 79 -13.15 2.52 1.13
C ALA A 79 -12.96 1.11 1.71
N LEU A 80 -12.05 0.95 2.68
CA LEU A 80 -11.90 -0.30 3.40
C LEU A 80 -12.92 -0.39 4.53
N ALA A 81 -13.64 -1.50 4.59
CA ALA A 81 -14.48 -1.81 5.72
C ALA A 81 -13.58 -2.27 6.89
N GLY A 82 -13.51 -1.49 7.98
CA GLY A 82 -12.83 -1.91 9.19
C GLY A 82 -11.61 -1.08 9.65
N GLY A 83 -11.24 -0.05 8.93
CA GLY A 83 -10.13 0.84 9.31
C GLY A 83 -8.73 0.26 9.07
N ALA A 84 -7.77 1.15 8.82
CA ALA A 84 -6.39 0.76 8.58
C ALA A 84 -5.70 0.33 9.88
N GLN A 85 -5.05 -0.82 9.85
CA GLN A 85 -4.08 -1.17 10.89
C GLN A 85 -2.72 -0.56 10.52
N THR A 86 -2.43 0.62 11.06
CA THR A 86 -1.22 1.40 10.74
C THR A 86 0.06 0.58 10.89
N ALA A 87 0.13 -0.30 11.90
CA ALA A 87 1.28 -1.19 12.10
C ALA A 87 1.45 -2.17 10.94
N SER A 88 0.35 -2.71 10.39
CA SER A 88 0.38 -3.61 9.23
C SER A 88 0.82 -2.90 7.96
N VAL A 89 0.41 -1.65 7.75
CA VAL A 89 0.84 -0.85 6.58
C VAL A 89 2.33 -0.54 6.63
N ALA A 90 2.87 -0.16 7.79
CA ALA A 90 4.29 0.09 7.97
C ALA A 90 5.14 -1.17 7.72
N ALA A 91 4.73 -2.30 8.29
CA ALA A 91 5.39 -3.59 8.09
C ALA A 91 5.34 -4.03 6.62
N LEU A 92 4.19 -3.89 5.97
CA LEU A 92 4.00 -4.20 4.55
C LEU A 92 4.88 -3.31 3.66
N THR A 93 4.94 -2.00 3.94
CA THR A 93 5.81 -1.07 3.21
C THR A 93 7.28 -1.44 3.35
N ALA A 94 7.73 -1.78 4.56
CA ALA A 94 9.10 -2.23 4.80
C ALA A 94 9.41 -3.54 4.04
N LEU A 95 8.46 -4.46 4.00
CA LEU A 95 8.59 -5.74 3.31
C LEU A 95 8.65 -5.56 1.79
N VAL A 96 7.77 -4.75 1.20
CA VAL A 96 7.73 -4.43 -0.24
C VAL A 96 9.02 -3.75 -0.69
N ASN A 97 9.55 -2.84 0.11
CA ASN A 97 10.77 -2.09 -0.20
C ASN A 97 12.07 -2.85 0.13
N ARG A 98 11.99 -4.03 0.75
CA ARG A 98 13.17 -4.81 1.10
C ARG A 98 13.93 -5.20 -0.18
N PRO A 99 15.25 -4.91 -0.26
CA PRO A 99 16.03 -5.26 -1.43
C PRO A 99 16.11 -6.80 -1.59
N PRO A 100 16.27 -7.29 -2.83
CA PRO A 100 16.50 -8.72 -3.06
C PRO A 100 17.75 -9.18 -2.32
N PRO A 101 17.79 -10.44 -1.85
CA PRO A 101 18.95 -10.96 -1.15
C PRO A 101 20.17 -10.87 -2.05
N ARG A 102 21.21 -10.20 -1.56
CA ARG A 102 22.53 -10.27 -2.20
C ARG A 102 23.07 -11.67 -1.93
N ARG A 103 23.46 -12.39 -2.97
CA ARG A 103 24.16 -13.67 -2.83
C ARG A 103 25.50 -13.40 -2.15
N SER A 104 25.55 -13.49 -0.84
CA SER A 104 26.80 -13.50 -0.09
C SER A 104 27.21 -14.96 0.08
N PHE A 105 28.27 -15.36 -0.59
CA PHE A 105 28.95 -16.63 -0.31
C PHE A 105 29.53 -16.51 1.11
N GLY A 106 29.01 -17.30 2.06
CA GLY A 106 29.55 -17.39 3.40
C GLY A 106 28.76 -16.73 4.54
N ALA A 107 27.53 -16.29 4.33
CA ALA A 107 26.68 -15.87 5.44
C ALA A 107 26.41 -17.07 6.36
N MET A 108 27.03 -17.07 7.53
CA MET A 108 26.71 -17.96 8.64
C MET A 108 25.21 -17.85 8.90
N ARG A 109 24.51 -18.96 8.71
CA ARG A 109 23.09 -19.06 9.02
C ARG A 109 22.94 -18.87 10.52
N GLY A 110 22.38 -17.73 10.94
CA GLY A 110 21.79 -17.61 12.26
C GLY A 110 20.82 -18.77 12.46
N LYS A 111 20.83 -19.37 13.63
CA LYS A 111 20.05 -20.56 14.00
C LYS A 111 18.53 -20.31 14.13
N GLU A 112 18.00 -19.25 13.55
CA GLU A 112 16.56 -19.02 13.57
C GLU A 112 15.89 -19.87 12.48
N THR A 113 15.06 -20.80 12.95
CA THR A 113 14.26 -21.66 12.09
C THR A 113 13.11 -20.85 11.55
N CYS A 114 13.28 -20.25 10.36
CA CYS A 114 12.17 -19.61 9.68
C CYS A 114 11.08 -20.64 9.36
N PRO A 115 9.80 -20.24 9.40
CA PRO A 115 8.70 -21.11 8.98
C PRO A 115 8.88 -21.53 7.52
N ALA A 116 8.35 -22.68 7.14
CA ALA A 116 8.35 -23.10 5.75
C ALA A 116 7.52 -22.15 4.90
N ILE A 117 7.99 -21.79 3.71
CA ILE A 117 7.31 -20.80 2.85
C ILE A 117 5.88 -21.24 2.48
N GLU A 118 5.63 -22.51 2.43
CA GLU A 118 4.34 -23.12 2.14
C GLU A 118 3.30 -22.86 3.23
N THR A 119 3.73 -22.55 4.46
CA THR A 119 2.84 -22.20 5.58
C THR A 119 2.46 -20.72 5.59
N LEU A 120 3.16 -19.89 4.81
CA LEU A 120 2.94 -18.46 4.72
C LEU A 120 1.87 -18.13 3.67
N THR A 121 0.63 -18.54 3.93
CA THR A 121 -0.49 -18.41 2.99
C THR A 121 -1.41 -17.21 3.28
N THR A 122 -1.25 -16.56 4.43
CA THR A 122 -2.05 -15.39 4.84
C THR A 122 -1.16 -14.17 5.02
N MET A 123 -1.73 -12.97 4.84
CA MET A 123 -0.99 -11.72 5.06
C MET A 123 -0.43 -11.63 6.48
N GLU A 124 -1.21 -12.06 7.47
CA GLU A 124 -0.79 -12.07 8.87
C GLU A 124 0.44 -12.96 9.10
N SER A 125 0.44 -14.19 8.57
CA SER A 125 1.59 -15.11 8.69
C SER A 125 2.84 -14.56 7.98
N ILE A 126 2.67 -13.90 6.82
CA ILE A 126 3.75 -13.27 6.08
C ILE A 126 4.35 -12.10 6.87
N LEU A 127 3.50 -11.23 7.44
CA LEU A 127 3.96 -10.10 8.25
C LEU A 127 4.62 -10.58 9.55
N ALA A 128 4.08 -11.60 10.21
CA ALA A 128 4.71 -12.21 11.38
C ALA A 128 6.10 -12.77 11.05
N ALA A 129 6.25 -13.50 9.94
CA ALA A 129 7.54 -13.98 9.47
C ALA A 129 8.50 -12.82 9.12
N SER A 130 7.99 -11.69 8.61
CA SER A 130 8.83 -10.53 8.29
C SER A 130 9.42 -9.84 9.51
N ALA A 131 8.76 -9.95 10.66
CA ALA A 131 9.21 -9.42 11.94
C ALA A 131 10.25 -10.32 12.63
N ALA A 132 10.30 -11.61 12.28
CA ALA A 132 11.29 -12.54 12.81
C ALA A 132 12.66 -12.27 12.20
N GLU A 133 13.69 -12.30 13.05
CA GLU A 133 15.06 -12.04 12.64
C GLU A 133 15.52 -13.09 11.61
N GLY A 134 16.14 -12.66 10.55
CA GLY A 134 16.63 -13.54 9.49
C GLY A 134 15.58 -14.00 8.47
N CYS A 135 14.27 -13.93 8.77
CA CYS A 135 13.21 -14.47 7.90
C CYS A 135 12.64 -13.48 6.87
N GLY A 136 13.10 -12.24 6.86
CA GLY A 136 12.53 -11.20 6.02
C GLY A 136 12.64 -11.42 4.51
N THR A 137 13.64 -12.17 4.02
CA THR A 137 13.73 -12.54 2.59
C THR A 137 12.70 -13.59 2.23
N LEU A 138 12.51 -14.60 3.09
CA LEU A 138 11.49 -15.61 2.94
C LEU A 138 10.08 -14.99 2.95
N ALA A 139 9.84 -14.07 3.89
CA ALA A 139 8.55 -13.34 3.97
C ALA A 139 8.28 -12.53 2.72
N ARG A 140 9.30 -11.91 2.13
CA ARG A 140 9.17 -11.20 0.86
C ARG A 140 8.80 -12.13 -0.29
N ASP A 141 9.47 -13.28 -0.39
CA ASP A 141 9.18 -14.26 -1.44
C ASP A 141 7.76 -14.84 -1.26
N ALA A 142 7.32 -15.04 -0.01
CA ALA A 142 5.95 -15.44 0.30
C ALA A 142 4.93 -14.36 -0.11
N LEU A 143 5.22 -13.08 0.14
CA LEU A 143 4.37 -11.97 -0.30
C LEU A 143 4.23 -11.92 -1.83
N GLU A 144 5.31 -12.09 -2.57
CA GLU A 144 5.26 -12.13 -4.04
C GLU A 144 4.38 -13.28 -4.55
N ARG A 145 4.50 -14.48 -3.95
CA ARG A 145 3.63 -15.64 -4.27
C ARG A 145 2.16 -15.35 -3.93
N TYR A 146 1.92 -14.74 -2.78
CA TYR A 146 0.58 -14.36 -2.34
C TYR A 146 -0.08 -13.39 -3.33
N ILE A 147 0.65 -12.35 -3.77
CA ILE A 147 0.15 -11.38 -4.76
C ILE A 147 -0.18 -12.09 -6.07
N VAL A 148 0.73 -12.92 -6.60
CA VAL A 148 0.50 -13.64 -7.87
C VAL A 148 -0.73 -14.54 -7.78
N ALA A 149 -0.91 -15.26 -6.67
CA ALA A 149 -2.06 -16.14 -6.47
C ALA A 149 -3.39 -15.33 -6.43
N ARG A 150 -3.39 -14.16 -5.80
CA ARG A 150 -4.56 -13.27 -5.72
C ARG A 150 -4.87 -12.62 -7.07
N GLU A 151 -3.86 -12.17 -7.81
CA GLU A 151 -4.02 -11.65 -9.17
C GLU A 151 -4.61 -12.71 -10.11
N ALA A 152 -4.12 -13.94 -10.04
CA ALA A 152 -4.64 -15.05 -10.83
C ALA A 152 -6.10 -15.38 -10.48
N ALA A 153 -6.48 -15.34 -9.21
CA ALA A 153 -7.86 -15.56 -8.76
C ALA A 153 -8.82 -14.44 -9.21
N ALA A 154 -8.33 -13.21 -9.33
CA ALA A 154 -9.13 -12.06 -9.77
C ALA A 154 -9.30 -11.99 -11.31
N ALA A 155 -8.44 -12.62 -12.08
CA ALA A 155 -8.44 -12.56 -13.53
C ALA A 155 -9.72 -13.11 -14.22
N PRO A 156 -10.38 -14.21 -13.77
CA PRO A 156 -11.55 -14.75 -14.44
C PRO A 156 -12.82 -13.90 -14.31
N ALA A 157 -12.92 -13.05 -13.30
CA ALA A 157 -14.09 -12.19 -13.09
C ALA A 157 -14.20 -11.06 -14.13
N ALA A 158 -13.09 -10.62 -14.70
CA ALA A 158 -13.06 -9.55 -15.70
C ALA A 158 -13.46 -10.03 -17.12
N ALA A 159 -13.30 -11.32 -17.42
CA ALA A 159 -13.63 -11.90 -18.74
C ALA A 159 -15.12 -12.19 -18.90
N SER A 160 -15.87 -12.36 -17.82
CA SER A 160 -17.29 -12.75 -17.85
C SER A 160 -18.26 -11.57 -18.01
N GLY A 161 -17.79 -10.33 -17.85
CA GLY A 161 -18.63 -9.14 -17.88
C GLY A 161 -18.91 -8.53 -19.26
N SER A 162 -18.30 -9.03 -20.34
CA SER A 162 -18.40 -8.42 -21.68
C SER A 162 -19.38 -9.07 -22.65
N ALA A 163 -20.16 -10.06 -22.22
CA ALA A 163 -21.11 -10.76 -23.09
C ALA A 163 -22.55 -10.57 -22.64
N ALA A 164 -23.05 -9.33 -22.70
CA ALA A 164 -24.49 -9.07 -22.70
C ALA A 164 -24.80 -7.71 -23.34
N LYS A 165 -24.94 -7.71 -24.63
CA LYS A 165 -25.93 -6.84 -25.28
C LYS A 165 -26.36 -7.42 -26.63
N PRO A 166 -27.66 -7.68 -26.84
CA PRO A 166 -28.22 -7.60 -28.16
C PRO A 166 -28.56 -6.16 -28.54
#